data_c8c1279f8315b724bcc509eb7f0233c0
#
_entry.id   c8c1279f8315b724bcc509eb7f0233c0
#
_cell.length_a   1.000
_cell.length_b   1.000
_cell.length_c   1.000
_cell.angle_alpha   90.00
_cell.angle_beta   90.00
_cell.angle_gamma   90.00
#
_symmetry.space_group_name_H-M   'P 1'
#
loop_
_entity.id
_entity.type
_entity.pdbx_description
1 polymer ?
#
loop_
_entity_poly.entity_id
_entity_poly.type
_entity_poly.pdbx_seq_one_letter_code
_entity_poly.pdbx_strand_id
1 'polypeptide(L)'
;MASRLGIRARDEALAADIAPKILRFHVLANSDSARDQALKLYIKDLLLEKIRDDAAVKQIAGKEELKAYILSESSTLEANAEDFIHSFGYDYGVRVGIETCRFPVRTYGDMTFPAGMYEAVRVTIGNGAGHNFWCVLYPSLCYTDSIHASMPEGSKETLKSLIPEDDYEALLRSGPQRSPSDEESSVKKSEQETASLPTVKIRFRIAELFS
;
A
#
# COMPACT_ATOMS: atom_id res chain seq x y z
N MET A 1 32.54 4.22 12.50
CA MET A 1 31.15 4.17 13.01
C MET A 1 30.45 5.44 12.55
N ALA A 2 29.54 5.36 11.55
CA ALA A 2 28.69 6.50 11.21
C ALA A 2 27.78 6.78 12.41
N SER A 3 27.83 8.01 12.93
CA SER A 3 27.04 8.39 14.09
C SER A 3 25.55 8.25 13.73
N ARG A 4 24.70 7.84 14.69
CA ARG A 4 23.23 7.78 14.49
C ARG A 4 22.64 9.09 13.97
N LEU A 5 23.27 10.22 14.24
CA LEU A 5 22.91 11.52 13.67
C LEU A 5 23.15 11.58 12.16
N GLY A 6 24.26 11.04 11.67
CA GLY A 6 24.59 11.05 10.23
C GLY A 6 23.63 10.18 9.40
N ILE A 7 23.17 9.06 9.97
CA ILE A 7 22.18 8.18 9.31
C ILE A 7 20.83 8.88 9.21
N ARG A 8 20.35 9.50 10.28
CA ARG A 8 19.08 10.25 10.26
C ARG A 8 19.08 11.41 9.28
N ALA A 9 20.17 12.18 9.21
CA ALA A 9 20.29 13.29 8.28
C ALA A 9 20.27 12.82 6.82
N ARG A 10 20.88 11.67 6.52
CA ARG A 10 20.82 11.06 5.19
C ARG A 10 19.42 10.57 4.83
N ASP A 11 18.75 9.91 5.76
CA ASP A 11 17.39 9.41 5.55
C ASP A 11 16.40 10.58 5.36
N GLU A 12 16.56 11.69 6.09
CA GLU A 12 15.76 12.90 5.94
C GLU A 12 16.00 13.59 4.59
N ALA A 13 17.26 13.66 4.13
CA ALA A 13 17.60 14.20 2.82
C ALA A 13 17.00 13.33 1.71
N LEU A 14 17.21 12.01 1.76
CA LEU A 14 16.63 11.08 0.80
C LEU A 14 15.11 11.18 0.77
N ALA A 15 14.46 11.26 1.94
CA ALA A 15 13.01 11.43 2.01
C ALA A 15 12.55 12.73 1.33
N ALA A 16 13.27 13.83 1.53
CA ALA A 16 12.96 15.13 0.92
C ALA A 16 13.11 15.10 -0.61
N ASP A 17 14.11 14.40 -1.12
CA ASP A 17 14.40 14.31 -2.57
C ASP A 17 13.36 13.43 -3.30
N ILE A 18 12.92 12.33 -2.68
CA ILE A 18 11.97 11.42 -3.31
C ILE A 18 10.49 11.79 -3.07
N ALA A 19 10.16 12.49 -1.97
CA ALA A 19 8.76 12.81 -1.62
C ALA A 19 7.99 13.55 -2.74
N PRO A 20 8.57 14.51 -3.47
CA PRO A 20 7.89 15.17 -4.59
C PRO A 20 7.56 14.23 -5.76
N LYS A 21 8.30 13.12 -5.89
CA LYS A 21 8.23 12.19 -7.03
C LYS A 21 7.26 11.05 -6.84
N ILE A 22 6.90 10.72 -5.60
CA ILE A 22 6.05 9.59 -5.26
C ILE A 22 4.73 10.04 -4.64
N LEU A 23 3.70 9.22 -4.81
CA LEU A 23 2.43 9.34 -4.09
C LEU A 23 2.28 8.12 -3.18
N ARG A 24 2.10 8.36 -1.89
CA ARG A 24 1.88 7.29 -0.91
C ARG A 24 0.41 6.93 -0.81
N PHE A 25 0.12 5.80 -0.17
CA PHE A 25 -1.24 5.36 0.13
C PHE A 25 -1.32 4.91 1.59
N HIS A 26 -2.36 5.35 2.27
CA HIS A 26 -2.51 5.20 3.71
C HIS A 26 -3.95 4.86 4.06
N VAL A 27 -4.19 3.72 4.70
CA VAL A 27 -5.53 3.30 5.12
C VAL A 27 -5.56 3.14 6.63
N LEU A 28 -6.49 3.83 7.28
CA LEU A 28 -6.74 3.76 8.72
C LEU A 28 -7.97 2.91 8.98
N ALA A 29 -7.81 1.87 9.81
CA ALA A 29 -8.95 1.08 10.28
C ALA A 29 -9.78 1.85 11.32
N ASN A 30 -11.04 1.51 11.45
CA ASN A 30 -11.90 2.06 12.50
C ASN A 30 -11.34 1.80 13.91
N SER A 31 -10.86 0.58 14.19
CA SER A 31 -10.21 0.19 15.44
C SER A 31 -9.15 -0.89 15.25
N ASP A 32 -8.52 -1.33 16.35
CA ASP A 32 -7.56 -2.44 16.35
C ASP A 32 -8.20 -3.83 16.50
N SER A 33 -9.53 -3.93 16.46
CA SER A 33 -10.19 -5.22 16.45
C SER A 33 -9.77 -6.05 15.23
N ALA A 34 -9.67 -7.36 15.37
CA ALA A 34 -9.31 -8.26 14.26
C ALA A 34 -10.27 -8.10 13.06
N ARG A 35 -11.53 -7.80 13.31
CA ARG A 35 -12.54 -7.55 12.27
C ARG A 35 -12.26 -6.25 11.51
N ASP A 36 -11.99 -5.15 12.21
CA ASP A 36 -11.69 -3.86 11.57
C ASP A 36 -10.36 -3.90 10.81
N GLN A 37 -9.38 -4.64 11.33
CA GLN A 37 -8.11 -4.84 10.65
C GLN A 37 -8.28 -5.67 9.36
N ALA A 38 -9.11 -6.71 9.37
CA ALA A 38 -9.45 -7.48 8.17
C ALA A 38 -10.24 -6.61 7.17
N LEU A 39 -11.26 -5.88 7.64
CA LEU A 39 -12.05 -4.98 6.81
C LEU A 39 -11.18 -3.93 6.10
N LYS A 40 -10.23 -3.32 6.83
CA LYS A 40 -9.25 -2.39 6.25
C LYS A 40 -8.51 -2.99 5.05
N LEU A 41 -8.09 -4.25 5.14
CA LEU A 41 -7.36 -4.90 4.05
C LEU A 41 -8.28 -5.12 2.83
N TYR A 42 -9.53 -5.51 3.02
CA TYR A 42 -10.49 -5.63 1.93
C TYR A 42 -10.77 -4.30 1.25
N ILE A 43 -10.99 -3.22 2.03
CA ILE A 43 -11.21 -1.87 1.48
C ILE A 43 -9.96 -1.38 0.74
N LYS A 44 -8.77 -1.65 1.28
CA LYS A 44 -7.51 -1.37 0.60
C LYS A 44 -7.48 -2.04 -0.78
N ASP A 45 -7.77 -3.33 -0.86
CA ASP A 45 -7.71 -4.08 -2.13
C ASP A 45 -8.77 -3.57 -3.11
N LEU A 46 -10.01 -3.36 -2.67
CA LEU A 46 -11.09 -2.81 -3.46
C LEU A 46 -10.73 -1.47 -4.11
N LEU A 47 -10.21 -0.53 -3.31
CA LEU A 47 -9.87 0.80 -3.78
C LEU A 47 -8.65 0.79 -4.70
N LEU A 48 -7.61 0.00 -4.38
CA LEU A 48 -6.44 -0.13 -5.23
C LEU A 48 -6.79 -0.73 -6.59
N GLU A 49 -7.61 -1.79 -6.62
CA GLU A 49 -8.08 -2.40 -7.86
C GLU A 49 -8.86 -1.38 -8.72
N LYS A 50 -9.81 -0.68 -8.12
CA LYS A 50 -10.59 0.36 -8.80
C LYS A 50 -9.69 1.47 -9.36
N ILE A 51 -8.77 2.00 -8.55
CA ILE A 51 -7.84 3.06 -8.98
C ILE A 51 -6.95 2.57 -10.13
N ARG A 52 -6.43 1.34 -10.05
CA ARG A 52 -5.60 0.75 -11.10
C ARG A 52 -6.35 0.61 -12.41
N ASP A 53 -7.55 0.03 -12.36
CA ASP A 53 -8.33 -0.27 -13.56
C ASP A 53 -8.79 1.02 -14.24
N ASP A 54 -9.25 2.01 -13.48
CA ASP A 54 -9.61 3.31 -14.02
C ASP A 54 -8.39 4.08 -14.56
N ALA A 55 -7.25 4.00 -13.89
CA ALA A 55 -6.00 4.61 -14.36
C ALA A 55 -5.56 4.00 -15.71
N ALA A 56 -5.69 2.69 -15.86
CA ALA A 56 -5.39 2.01 -17.12
C ALA A 56 -6.34 2.44 -18.26
N VAL A 57 -7.66 2.49 -18.00
CA VAL A 57 -8.66 2.92 -18.97
C VAL A 57 -8.46 4.38 -19.38
N LYS A 58 -8.17 5.26 -18.41
CA LYS A 58 -7.96 6.71 -18.63
C LYS A 58 -6.54 7.04 -19.08
N GLN A 59 -5.63 6.05 -19.19
CA GLN A 59 -4.22 6.20 -19.58
C GLN A 59 -3.46 7.19 -18.67
N ILE A 60 -3.73 7.16 -17.37
CA ILE A 60 -3.07 8.00 -16.38
C ILE A 60 -1.64 7.51 -16.20
N ALA A 61 -0.66 8.35 -16.54
CA ALA A 61 0.75 7.98 -16.52
C ALA A 61 1.57 8.68 -15.43
N GLY A 62 1.05 9.78 -14.85
CA GLY A 62 1.80 10.64 -13.95
C GLY A 62 1.17 10.76 -12.55
N LYS A 63 2.02 11.17 -11.58
CA LYS A 63 1.61 11.42 -10.19
C LYS A 63 0.47 12.46 -10.11
N GLU A 64 0.62 13.59 -10.78
CA GLU A 64 -0.34 14.69 -10.68
C GLU A 64 -1.68 14.35 -11.36
N GLU A 65 -1.64 13.61 -12.47
CA GLU A 65 -2.85 13.12 -13.13
C GLU A 65 -3.59 12.12 -12.23
N LEU A 66 -2.84 11.22 -11.57
CA LEU A 66 -3.43 10.27 -10.62
C LEU A 66 -4.07 10.98 -9.43
N LYS A 67 -3.42 12.02 -8.89
CA LYS A 67 -3.98 12.85 -7.82
C LYS A 67 -5.27 13.54 -8.27
N ALA A 68 -5.26 14.16 -9.45
CA ALA A 68 -6.43 14.84 -10.00
C ALA A 68 -7.61 13.86 -10.19
N TYR A 69 -7.32 12.67 -10.73
CA TYR A 69 -8.31 11.59 -10.84
C TYR A 69 -8.90 11.21 -9.48
N ILE A 70 -8.06 10.91 -8.48
CA ILE A 70 -8.53 10.48 -7.15
C ILE A 70 -9.37 11.57 -6.49
N LEU A 71 -9.00 12.84 -6.64
CA LEU A 71 -9.78 13.95 -6.09
C LEU A 71 -11.13 14.10 -6.79
N SER A 72 -11.18 13.93 -8.11
CA SER A 72 -12.44 14.01 -8.87
C SER A 72 -13.39 12.84 -8.57
N GLU A 73 -12.84 11.66 -8.28
CA GLU A 73 -13.61 10.44 -8.03
C GLU A 73 -13.75 10.11 -6.53
N SER A 74 -13.30 11.00 -5.64
CA SER A 74 -13.28 10.71 -4.19
C SER A 74 -14.64 10.24 -3.66
N SER A 75 -15.72 10.90 -4.01
CA SER A 75 -17.08 10.51 -3.60
C SER A 75 -17.51 9.15 -4.15
N THR A 76 -17.10 8.79 -5.37
CA THR A 76 -17.37 7.48 -5.97
C THR A 76 -16.58 6.39 -5.25
N LEU A 77 -15.30 6.66 -4.93
CA LEU A 77 -14.44 5.74 -4.18
C LEU A 77 -14.96 5.52 -2.75
N GLU A 78 -15.43 6.59 -2.10
CA GLU A 78 -16.06 6.55 -0.77
C GLU A 78 -17.34 5.69 -0.81
N ALA A 79 -18.26 5.98 -1.73
CA ALA A 79 -19.52 5.23 -1.87
C ALA A 79 -19.28 3.73 -2.13
N ASN A 80 -18.36 3.38 -3.04
CA ASN A 80 -18.02 1.98 -3.31
C ASN A 80 -17.48 1.25 -2.07
N ALA A 81 -16.65 1.94 -1.28
CA ALA A 81 -16.11 1.39 -0.05
C ALA A 81 -17.20 1.25 1.04
N GLU A 82 -18.10 2.21 1.17
CA GLU A 82 -19.21 2.20 2.11
C GLU A 82 -20.23 1.09 1.77
N ASP A 83 -20.59 0.94 0.50
CA ASP A 83 -21.49 -0.13 0.03
C ASP A 83 -20.89 -1.51 0.37
N PHE A 84 -19.58 -1.68 0.17
CA PHE A 84 -18.88 -2.90 0.55
C PHE A 84 -18.95 -3.13 2.07
N ILE A 85 -18.66 -2.13 2.88
CA ILE A 85 -18.69 -2.17 4.35
C ILE A 85 -20.09 -2.54 4.85
N HIS A 86 -21.13 -1.90 4.29
CA HIS A 86 -22.53 -2.16 4.65
C HIS A 86 -22.95 -3.58 4.28
N SER A 87 -22.44 -4.17 3.19
CA SER A 87 -22.73 -5.55 2.80
C SER A 87 -22.23 -6.58 3.83
N PHE A 88 -21.24 -6.21 4.66
CA PHE A 88 -20.75 -7.01 5.80
C PHE A 88 -21.43 -6.68 7.13
N GLY A 89 -22.45 -5.80 7.12
CA GLY A 89 -23.22 -5.44 8.31
C GLY A 89 -22.57 -4.42 9.23
N TYR A 90 -21.59 -3.64 8.70
CA TYR A 90 -21.00 -2.52 9.44
C TYR A 90 -21.62 -1.20 8.97
N ASP A 91 -21.70 -0.24 9.88
CA ASP A 91 -22.21 1.12 9.63
C ASP A 91 -21.07 2.15 9.77
N TYR A 92 -20.01 1.97 8.99
CA TYR A 92 -18.88 2.87 8.98
C TYR A 92 -18.89 3.73 7.72
N GLY A 93 -18.72 5.05 7.88
CA GLY A 93 -18.41 5.93 6.76
C GLY A 93 -16.95 5.76 6.32
N VAL A 94 -16.68 6.11 5.07
CA VAL A 94 -15.33 6.16 4.51
C VAL A 94 -15.02 7.56 4.02
N ARG A 95 -13.80 8.02 4.20
CA ARG A 95 -13.31 9.27 3.61
C ARG A 95 -12.03 9.01 2.84
N VAL A 96 -12.00 9.53 1.62
CA VAL A 96 -10.85 9.48 0.71
C VAL A 96 -10.39 10.89 0.40
N GLY A 97 -9.12 11.19 0.63
CA GLY A 97 -8.57 12.51 0.34
C GLY A 97 -7.06 12.44 0.12
N ILE A 98 -6.47 13.56 -0.27
CA ILE A 98 -5.01 13.70 -0.41
C ILE A 98 -4.52 14.66 0.67
N GLU A 99 -3.52 14.23 1.42
CA GLU A 99 -2.87 15.04 2.45
C GLU A 99 -1.37 14.78 2.50
N THR A 100 -0.64 15.71 3.09
CA THR A 100 0.76 15.50 3.45
C THR A 100 0.84 15.00 4.88
N CYS A 101 1.34 13.79 5.07
CA CYS A 101 1.45 13.19 6.38
C CYS A 101 2.78 12.43 6.58
N ARG A 102 3.11 12.14 7.84
CA ARG A 102 4.34 11.46 8.20
C ARG A 102 4.22 9.96 7.99
N PHE A 103 5.13 9.41 7.20
CA PHE A 103 5.29 7.96 7.00
C PHE A 103 6.46 7.43 7.83
N PRO A 104 6.33 6.25 8.42
CA PRO A 104 7.46 5.53 9.00
C PRO A 104 8.33 4.92 7.89
N VAL A 105 9.53 4.44 8.26
CA VAL A 105 10.35 3.58 7.38
C VAL A 105 9.53 2.38 6.94
N ARG A 106 9.55 2.06 5.65
CA ARG A 106 8.86 0.91 5.07
C ARG A 106 9.69 0.24 4.00
N THR A 107 9.78 -1.08 4.09
CA THR A 107 10.45 -1.92 3.10
C THR A 107 9.43 -2.62 2.21
N TYR A 108 9.66 -2.60 0.91
CA TYR A 108 8.86 -3.27 -0.12
C TYR A 108 9.84 -4.07 -0.99
N GLY A 109 9.82 -5.39 -0.84
CA GLY A 109 10.80 -6.25 -1.50
C GLY A 109 12.24 -5.87 -1.10
N ASP A 110 13.03 -5.48 -2.08
CA ASP A 110 14.43 -5.09 -1.98
C ASP A 110 14.66 -3.59 -1.70
N MET A 111 13.62 -2.77 -1.64
CA MET A 111 13.72 -1.32 -1.44
C MET A 111 13.18 -0.88 -0.09
N THR A 112 13.90 0.03 0.57
CA THR A 112 13.46 0.65 1.83
C THR A 112 13.29 2.15 1.67
N PHE A 113 12.06 2.61 1.87
CA PHE A 113 11.69 4.01 1.85
C PHE A 113 11.87 4.62 3.24
N PRO A 114 12.60 5.73 3.37
CA PRO A 114 12.86 6.37 4.65
C PRO A 114 11.60 6.97 5.28
N ALA A 115 11.65 7.20 6.58
CA ALA A 115 10.62 7.97 7.26
C ALA A 115 10.66 9.44 6.81
N GLY A 116 9.50 10.03 6.57
CA GLY A 116 9.45 11.42 6.10
C GLY A 116 8.02 11.94 5.94
N MET A 117 7.92 13.17 5.48
CA MET A 117 6.65 13.79 5.09
C MET A 117 6.40 13.52 3.61
N TYR A 118 5.26 12.92 3.28
CA TYR A 118 4.91 12.54 1.91
C TYR A 118 3.47 12.94 1.60
N GLU A 119 3.21 13.32 0.37
CA GLU A 119 1.83 13.35 -0.12
C GLU A 119 1.27 11.93 -0.20
N ALA A 120 0.06 11.75 0.30
CA ALA A 120 -0.59 10.46 0.33
C ALA A 120 -2.08 10.56 0.06
N VAL A 121 -2.61 9.55 -0.63
CA VAL A 121 -4.04 9.25 -0.60
C VAL A 121 -4.32 8.63 0.76
N ARG A 122 -5.12 9.32 1.54
CA ARG A 122 -5.57 8.85 2.85
C ARG A 122 -6.99 8.32 2.77
N VAL A 123 -7.17 7.09 3.20
CA VAL A 123 -8.47 6.45 3.39
C VAL A 123 -8.71 6.28 4.88
N THR A 124 -9.81 6.83 5.39
CA THR A 124 -10.19 6.70 6.81
C THR A 124 -11.50 5.95 6.89
N ILE A 125 -11.50 4.81 7.59
CA ILE A 125 -12.68 3.98 7.82
C ILE A 125 -13.20 4.27 9.24
N GLY A 126 -14.45 4.68 9.34
CA GLY A 126 -15.08 5.03 10.63
C GLY A 126 -14.28 6.08 11.41
N ASN A 127 -13.85 5.75 12.63
CA ASN A 127 -13.09 6.65 13.50
C ASN A 127 -11.61 6.78 13.13
N GLY A 128 -11.06 5.89 12.28
CA GLY A 128 -9.65 5.89 11.91
C GLY A 128 -8.69 5.71 13.10
N ALA A 129 -9.12 5.03 14.16
CA ALA A 129 -8.39 4.89 15.42
C ALA A 129 -7.53 3.61 15.49
N GLY A 130 -7.60 2.75 14.48
CA GLY A 130 -6.86 1.49 14.42
C GLY A 130 -5.52 1.59 13.71
N HIS A 131 -4.79 0.46 13.68
CA HIS A 131 -3.51 0.35 13.00
C HIS A 131 -3.62 0.61 11.49
N ASN A 132 -2.59 1.24 10.96
CA ASN A 132 -2.53 1.75 9.60
C ASN A 132 -1.94 0.74 8.63
N PHE A 133 -2.43 0.77 7.37
CA PHE A 133 -1.74 0.20 6.23
C PHE A 133 -0.98 1.31 5.48
N TRP A 134 0.21 1.01 4.98
CA TRP A 134 1.10 1.96 4.33
C TRP A 134 1.68 1.37 3.05
N CYS A 135 1.56 2.08 1.91
CA CYS A 135 2.28 1.69 0.69
C CYS A 135 2.65 2.89 -0.20
N VAL A 136 3.18 2.62 -1.40
CA VAL A 136 3.45 3.62 -2.44
C VAL A 136 2.48 3.36 -3.58
N LEU A 137 1.63 4.33 -3.90
CA LEU A 137 0.64 4.24 -4.96
C LEU A 137 1.23 4.58 -6.33
N TYR A 138 2.11 5.57 -6.37
CA TYR A 138 2.84 5.96 -7.57
C TYR A 138 4.33 6.14 -7.26
N PRO A 139 5.26 5.49 -7.97
CA PRO A 139 5.01 4.34 -8.87
C PRO A 139 4.33 3.18 -8.14
N SER A 140 3.62 2.33 -8.88
CA SER A 140 2.70 1.34 -8.30
C SER A 140 3.41 0.21 -7.55
N LEU A 141 3.53 0.33 -6.22
CA LEU A 141 4.14 -0.65 -5.32
C LEU A 141 3.13 -1.32 -4.37
N CYS A 142 1.88 -0.87 -4.40
CA CYS A 142 0.82 -1.39 -3.54
C CYS A 142 0.33 -2.79 -3.93
N TYR A 143 0.68 -3.26 -5.12
CA TYR A 143 0.20 -4.52 -5.72
C TYR A 143 1.19 -5.68 -5.56
N THR A 144 2.28 -5.47 -4.83
CA THR A 144 3.18 -6.57 -4.50
C THR A 144 2.47 -7.47 -3.48
N ASP A 145 2.05 -8.64 -3.93
CA ASP A 145 1.66 -9.71 -3.03
C ASP A 145 2.80 -9.93 -2.04
N SER A 146 2.45 -10.04 -0.76
CA SER A 146 3.41 -10.27 0.35
C SER A 146 4.28 -11.52 0.15
N ILE A 147 3.97 -12.33 -0.86
CA ILE A 147 4.62 -13.58 -1.24
C ILE A 147 5.79 -13.34 -2.20
N HIS A 148 5.82 -12.22 -2.95
CA HIS A 148 6.91 -11.93 -3.89
C HIS A 148 7.96 -11.02 -3.25
N ALA A 149 9.14 -11.55 -3.10
CA ALA A 149 10.29 -10.87 -2.44
C ALA A 149 10.88 -9.70 -3.23
N SER A 150 10.34 -9.36 -4.41
CA SER A 150 10.84 -8.29 -5.28
C SER A 150 9.71 -7.40 -5.79
N MET A 151 10.03 -6.13 -6.02
CA MET A 151 9.13 -5.18 -6.68
C MET A 151 8.92 -5.55 -8.15
N PRO A 152 7.74 -5.24 -8.75
CA PRO A 152 7.52 -5.38 -10.18
C PRO A 152 8.55 -4.56 -10.97
N GLU A 153 9.16 -5.16 -12.00
CA GLU A 153 10.21 -4.51 -12.80
C GLU A 153 9.74 -3.18 -13.42
N GLY A 154 8.52 -3.12 -13.95
CA GLY A 154 7.97 -1.88 -14.50
C GLY A 154 7.86 -0.74 -13.48
N SER A 155 7.61 -1.06 -12.19
CA SER A 155 7.59 -0.06 -11.11
C SER A 155 9.00 0.41 -10.74
N LYS A 156 10.00 -0.49 -10.80
CA LYS A 156 11.41 -0.15 -10.61
C LYS A 156 11.92 0.76 -11.72
N GLU A 157 11.61 0.43 -12.97
CA GLU A 157 11.98 1.26 -14.13
C GLU A 157 11.36 2.65 -14.03
N THR A 158 10.08 2.74 -13.67
CA THR A 158 9.41 4.02 -13.48
C THR A 158 10.09 4.80 -12.35
N LEU A 159 10.35 4.19 -11.20
CA LEU A 159 11.01 4.85 -10.07
C LEU A 159 12.41 5.33 -10.46
N LYS A 160 13.20 4.50 -11.16
CA LYS A 160 14.54 4.85 -11.64
C LYS A 160 14.54 6.03 -12.60
N SER A 161 13.48 6.21 -13.39
CA SER A 161 13.33 7.36 -14.27
C SER A 161 12.95 8.67 -13.56
N LEU A 162 12.38 8.56 -12.33
CA LEU A 162 11.85 9.69 -11.57
C LEU A 162 12.87 10.31 -10.60
N ILE A 163 13.81 9.50 -10.10
CA ILE A 163 14.76 9.91 -9.05
C ILE A 163 16.21 9.74 -9.55
N PRO A 164 17.17 10.50 -8.98
CA PRO A 164 18.59 10.31 -9.25
C PRO A 164 19.07 8.88 -8.96
N GLU A 165 20.06 8.40 -9.69
CA GLU A 165 20.62 7.05 -9.51
C GLU A 165 21.14 6.82 -8.08
N ASP A 166 21.79 7.83 -7.48
CA ASP A 166 22.29 7.75 -6.11
C ASP A 166 21.17 7.52 -5.08
N ASP A 167 20.00 8.16 -5.29
CA ASP A 167 18.83 7.99 -4.45
C ASP A 167 18.20 6.60 -4.64
N TYR A 168 18.12 6.14 -5.90
CA TYR A 168 17.65 4.81 -6.23
C TYR A 168 18.51 3.73 -5.57
N GLU A 169 19.84 3.84 -5.68
CA GLU A 169 20.74 2.94 -4.98
C GLU A 169 20.65 3.04 -3.45
N ALA A 170 20.38 4.23 -2.90
CA ALA A 170 20.20 4.40 -1.47
C ALA A 170 18.95 3.65 -0.96
N LEU A 171 17.85 3.63 -1.73
CA LEU A 171 16.66 2.84 -1.43
C LEU A 171 16.97 1.33 -1.41
N LEU A 172 17.78 0.84 -2.35
CA LEU A 172 18.20 -0.56 -2.42
C LEU A 172 19.14 -0.95 -1.27
N ARG A 173 20.11 -0.11 -0.92
CA ARG A 173 21.09 -0.38 0.15
C ARG A 173 20.47 -0.39 1.54
N SER A 174 19.38 0.31 1.74
CA SER A 174 18.65 0.39 3.01
C SER A 174 17.74 -0.81 3.23
N GLY A 175 17.55 -1.67 2.22
CA GLY A 175 16.77 -2.89 2.32
C GLY A 175 17.44 -3.96 3.18
N PRO A 176 16.68 -4.93 3.70
CA PRO A 176 17.27 -6.07 4.41
C PRO A 176 18.19 -6.83 3.46
N GLN A 177 19.48 -6.87 3.78
CA GLN A 177 20.41 -7.77 3.10
C GLN A 177 20.04 -9.20 3.48
N ARG A 178 19.29 -9.88 2.61
CA ARG A 178 19.01 -11.30 2.77
C ARG A 178 20.29 -12.09 2.50
N SER A 179 20.75 -12.81 3.49
CA SER A 179 21.76 -13.84 3.31
C SER A 179 21.16 -15.02 2.52
N PRO A 180 21.90 -15.71 1.65
CA PRO A 180 21.38 -16.89 0.92
C PRO A 180 20.79 -18.00 1.81
N SER A 181 21.07 -17.97 3.12
CA SER A 181 20.53 -18.89 4.13
C SER A 181 19.09 -18.58 4.57
N ASP A 182 18.55 -17.40 4.23
CA ASP A 182 17.22 -16.98 4.69
C ASP A 182 16.11 -17.43 3.73
N GLU A 183 16.45 -17.80 2.48
CA GLU A 183 15.48 -18.31 1.51
C GLU A 183 14.97 -19.71 1.88
N GLU A 184 15.84 -20.57 2.44
CA GLU A 184 15.48 -21.95 2.78
C GLU A 184 14.61 -22.05 4.05
N SER A 185 14.70 -21.07 4.95
CA SER A 185 13.90 -21.03 6.18
C SER A 185 12.51 -20.41 6.00
N SER A 186 12.33 -19.50 5.04
CA SER A 186 11.04 -18.88 4.76
C SER A 186 10.08 -19.81 4.01
N VAL A 187 10.59 -20.69 3.14
CA VAL A 187 9.78 -21.69 2.44
C VAL A 187 9.23 -22.73 3.43
N LYS A 188 10.03 -23.19 4.39
CA LYS A 188 9.58 -24.15 5.42
C LYS A 188 8.58 -23.57 6.42
N LYS A 189 8.60 -22.25 6.65
CA LYS A 189 7.66 -21.60 7.57
C LYS A 189 6.30 -21.32 6.94
N SER A 190 6.26 -21.05 5.63
CA SER A 190 5.00 -20.88 4.88
C SER A 190 4.23 -22.18 4.69
N GLU A 191 4.92 -23.33 4.55
CA GLU A 191 4.26 -24.64 4.45
C GLU A 191 3.64 -25.11 5.78
N GLN A 192 4.17 -24.65 6.93
CA GLN A 192 3.63 -24.99 8.24
C GLN A 192 2.47 -24.11 8.67
N GLU A 193 2.41 -22.85 8.20
CA GLU A 193 1.34 -21.90 8.53
C GLU A 193 0.07 -22.13 7.70
N THR A 194 0.19 -22.66 6.47
CA THR A 194 -0.96 -23.03 5.63
C THR A 194 -1.72 -24.26 6.12
N ALA A 195 -1.13 -25.08 6.98
CA ALA A 195 -1.77 -26.28 7.55
C ALA A 195 -2.72 -26.01 8.72
N SER A 196 -2.78 -24.77 9.25
CA SER A 196 -3.55 -24.43 10.46
C SER A 196 -4.72 -23.46 10.25
N LEU A 197 -5.00 -23.03 9.01
CA LEU A 197 -6.14 -22.15 8.73
C LEU A 197 -7.42 -22.95 8.49
N PRO A 198 -8.53 -22.64 9.16
CA PRO A 198 -9.80 -23.27 8.89
C PRO A 198 -10.26 -22.92 7.48
N THR A 199 -10.53 -23.95 6.66
CA THR A 199 -11.04 -23.79 5.29
C THR A 199 -12.44 -23.18 5.35
N VAL A 200 -12.56 -21.89 5.14
CA VAL A 200 -13.84 -21.22 4.96
C VAL A 200 -14.32 -21.51 3.54
N LYS A 201 -15.23 -22.45 3.37
CA LYS A 201 -15.92 -22.69 2.10
C LYS A 201 -16.93 -21.57 1.87
N ILE A 202 -16.57 -20.55 1.11
CA ILE A 202 -17.51 -19.54 0.63
C ILE A 202 -18.32 -20.19 -0.49
N ARG A 203 -19.58 -20.55 -0.20
CA ARG A 203 -20.55 -20.96 -1.21
C ARG A 203 -21.20 -19.71 -1.80
N PHE A 204 -20.81 -19.32 -2.99
CA PHE A 204 -21.57 -18.34 -3.77
C PHE A 204 -22.88 -18.98 -4.26
N ARG A 205 -24.00 -18.56 -3.71
CA ARG A 205 -25.35 -18.87 -4.23
C ARG A 205 -25.69 -17.87 -5.34
N ILE A 206 -25.16 -18.07 -6.54
CA ILE A 206 -25.51 -17.27 -7.74
C ILE A 206 -26.66 -17.93 -8.54
N ALA A 207 -27.25 -19.03 -8.07
CA ALA A 207 -28.16 -19.84 -8.90
C ALA A 207 -29.68 -19.57 -8.72
N GLU A 208 -30.12 -18.55 -7.98
CA GLU A 208 -31.55 -18.33 -7.72
C GLU A 208 -32.12 -16.98 -8.16
N LEU A 209 -31.44 -16.25 -9.06
CA LEU A 209 -31.92 -14.96 -9.53
C LEU A 209 -32.44 -14.97 -11.00
N PHE A 210 -32.58 -16.14 -11.60
CA PHE A 210 -33.20 -16.30 -12.91
C PHE A 210 -34.22 -17.50 -12.88
N SER A 211 -35.34 -17.25 -12.26
CA SER A 211 -36.60 -17.98 -12.51
C SER A 211 -37.77 -17.05 -12.26
#